data_dc3f5e137646a514911140ce14aef5f7
#
_entry.id   dc3f5e137646a514911140ce14aef5f7
#
_cell.length_a   1.000
_cell.length_b   1.000
_cell.length_c   1.000
_cell.angle_alpha   90.00
_cell.angle_beta   90.00
_cell.angle_gamma   90.00
#
_symmetry.space_group_name_H-M   'P 1'
#
loop_
_entity.id
_entity.type
_entity.pdbx_description
1 polymer ?
#
loop_
_entity_poly.entity_id
_entity_poly.type
_entity_poly.pdbx_seq_one_letter_code
_entity_poly.pdbx_strand_id
1 'polypeptide(L)' 'LNKEENEDNINWFLNKYKDAEIEKIFLGNMENFIYNDNGSLTILPNQYMDGFFVAKLKKK' A
#
# COMPACT_ATOMS: atom_id res chain seq x y z
N LEU A 1 -4.37 -8.75 -8.86
CA LEU A 1 -3.54 -7.90 -8.00
C LEU A 1 -2.17 -8.53 -7.77
N ASN A 2 -1.12 -7.83 -8.15
CA ASN A 2 0.25 -8.31 -7.97
C ASN A 2 0.91 -7.49 -6.84
N LYS A 3 1.01 -8.11 -5.67
CA LYS A 3 1.54 -7.46 -4.48
C LYS A 3 3.03 -7.08 -4.64
N GLU A 4 3.83 -7.97 -5.23
CA GLU A 4 5.25 -7.71 -5.40
C GLU A 4 5.50 -6.51 -6.31
N GLU A 5 4.76 -6.42 -7.41
CA GLU A 5 4.89 -5.31 -8.34
C GLU A 5 4.51 -3.99 -7.67
N ASN A 6 3.44 -3.98 -6.87
CA ASN A 6 3.01 -2.77 -6.16
C ASN A 6 4.04 -2.33 -5.13
N GLU A 7 4.60 -3.27 -4.37
CA GLU A 7 5.63 -2.93 -3.39
C GLU A 7 6.92 -2.48 -4.05
N ASP A 8 7.31 -3.10 -5.16
CA ASP A 8 8.49 -2.70 -5.91
C ASP A 8 8.33 -1.28 -6.46
N ASN A 9 7.15 -0.91 -6.93
CA ASN A 9 6.88 0.44 -7.39
C ASN A 9 7.03 1.47 -6.26
N ILE A 10 6.54 1.16 -5.08
CA ILE A 10 6.68 2.03 -3.91
C ILE A 10 8.15 2.17 -3.53
N ASN A 11 8.88 1.07 -3.48
CA ASN A 11 10.30 1.09 -3.13
C ASN A 11 11.11 1.89 -4.15
N TRP A 12 10.80 1.73 -5.44
CA TRP A 12 11.45 2.50 -6.49
C TRP A 12 11.23 4.00 -6.29
N PHE A 13 9.98 4.39 -6.02
CA PHE A 13 9.64 5.78 -5.80
C PHE A 13 10.37 6.36 -4.60
N LEU A 14 10.40 5.64 -3.48
CA LEU A 14 11.06 6.11 -2.27
C LEU A 14 12.58 6.18 -2.43
N ASN A 15 13.16 5.35 -3.27
CA ASN A 15 14.59 5.42 -3.59
C ASN A 15 14.91 6.60 -4.48
N LYS A 16 14.02 6.92 -5.42
CA LYS A 16 14.22 8.03 -6.36
C LYS A 16 14.01 9.38 -5.69
N TYR A 17 13.00 9.49 -4.84
CA TYR A 17 12.63 10.74 -4.18
C TYR A 17 12.92 10.62 -2.69
N LYS A 18 14.13 11.01 -2.29
CA LYS A 18 14.59 10.82 -0.91
C LYS A 18 13.84 11.69 0.11
N ASP A 19 13.15 12.71 -0.36
CA ASP A 19 12.33 13.56 0.50
C ASP A 19 10.89 13.06 0.64
N ALA A 20 10.58 11.91 0.05
CA ALA A 20 9.27 11.29 0.18
C ALA A 20 9.32 10.16 1.21
N GLU A 21 8.21 9.97 1.88
CA GLU A 21 8.05 8.83 2.78
C GLU A 21 6.61 8.32 2.71
N ILE A 22 6.42 7.09 3.14
CA ILE A 22 5.10 6.49 3.16
C ILE A 22 4.42 6.84 4.48
N GLU A 23 3.17 7.30 4.41
CA GLU A 23 2.39 7.60 5.60
C GLU A 23 1.52 6.40 5.93
N LYS A 24 1.60 5.95 7.18
CA LYS A 24 0.81 4.82 7.63
C LYS A 24 -0.68 5.16 7.57
N ILE A 25 -1.48 4.26 6.98
CA ILE A 25 -2.91 4.49 6.82
C ILE A 25 -3.71 3.45 7.62
N PHE A 26 -4.93 3.83 7.99
CA PHE A 26 -5.87 2.92 8.62
C PHE A 26 -7.27 3.23 8.11
N LEU A 27 -7.84 2.28 7.36
CA LEU A 27 -9.16 2.44 6.75
C LEU A 27 -10.21 1.52 7.37
N GLY A 28 -9.90 0.94 8.52
CA GLY A 28 -10.79 0.02 9.19
C GLY A 28 -10.16 -1.36 9.32
N ASN A 29 -10.93 -2.29 9.84
CA ASN A 29 -10.45 -3.64 10.09
C ASN A 29 -11.41 -4.64 9.44
N MET A 30 -11.06 -5.07 8.23
CA MET A 30 -11.83 -6.05 7.46
C MET A 30 -10.97 -7.28 7.27
N GLU A 31 -11.60 -8.46 7.11
CA GLU A 31 -10.86 -9.71 6.98
C GLU A 31 -10.00 -9.79 5.72
N ASN A 32 -10.34 -9.02 4.68
CA ASN A 32 -9.58 -8.99 3.43
C ASN A 32 -8.56 -7.86 3.38
N PHE A 33 -8.35 -7.13 4.49
CA PHE A 33 -7.37 -6.06 4.58
C PHE A 33 -6.06 -6.61 5.15
N ILE A 34 -4.94 -6.28 4.49
CA ILE A 34 -3.61 -6.63 4.97
C ILE A 34 -2.81 -5.35 5.07
N TYR A 35 -2.47 -4.96 6.30
CA TYR A 35 -1.64 -3.80 6.55
C TYR A 35 -0.17 -4.22 6.47
N ASN A 36 0.54 -3.67 5.49
CA ASN A 36 1.92 -4.02 5.22
C ASN A 36 2.88 -3.29 6.15
N ASP A 37 4.07 -3.83 6.33
CA ASP A 37 5.07 -3.27 7.25
C ASP A 37 5.48 -1.85 6.86
N ASN A 38 5.45 -1.54 5.57
CA ASN A 38 5.85 -0.21 5.08
C ASN A 38 4.76 0.84 5.26
N GLY A 39 3.58 0.47 5.76
CA GLY A 39 2.47 1.38 5.98
C GLY A 39 1.40 1.36 4.90
N SER A 40 1.62 0.64 3.82
CA SER A 40 0.62 0.50 2.77
C SER A 40 -0.44 -0.53 3.15
N LEU A 41 -1.52 -0.57 2.39
CA LEU A 41 -2.63 -1.48 2.62
C LEU A 41 -2.92 -2.29 1.36
N THR A 42 -2.97 -3.60 1.50
CA THR A 42 -3.42 -4.50 0.45
C THR A 42 -4.84 -4.95 0.77
N ILE A 43 -5.76 -4.74 -0.16
CA ILE A 43 -7.14 -5.18 -0.04
C ILE A 43 -7.33 -6.35 -1.00
N LEU A 44 -7.51 -7.55 -0.44
CA LEU A 44 -7.66 -8.75 -1.25
C LEU A 44 -9.05 -8.79 -1.90
N PRO A 45 -9.16 -9.32 -3.11
CA PRO A 45 -10.46 -9.43 -3.76
C PRO A 45 -11.35 -10.44 -3.03
N ASN A 46 -12.67 -10.20 -3.05
CA ASN A 46 -13.65 -11.12 -2.53
C ASN A 46 -14.87 -11.11 -3.45
N GLN A 47 -15.96 -11.77 -3.03
CA GLN A 47 -17.14 -11.90 -3.88
C GLN A 47 -17.90 -10.58 -4.11
N TYR A 48 -17.56 -9.54 -3.35
CA TYR A 48 -18.26 -8.25 -3.42
C TYR A 48 -17.41 -7.14 -4.01
N MET A 49 -16.08 -7.31 -4.11
CA MET A 49 -15.19 -6.24 -4.55
C MET A 49 -13.94 -6.79 -5.18
N ASP A 50 -13.36 -5.99 -6.06
CA ASP A 50 -12.04 -6.29 -6.63
C ASP A 50 -10.94 -5.97 -5.62
N GLY A 51 -9.74 -6.51 -5.84
CA GLY A 51 -8.61 -6.22 -4.99
C GLY A 51 -8.02 -4.85 -5.28
N PHE A 52 -7.44 -4.22 -4.26
CA PHE A 52 -6.82 -2.90 -4.36
C PHE A 52 -5.52 -2.86 -3.57
N PHE A 53 -4.65 -1.95 -3.98
CA PHE A 53 -3.46 -1.61 -3.22
C PHE A 53 -3.47 -0.11 -2.95
N VAL A 54 -3.34 0.27 -1.69
CA VAL A 54 -3.43 1.67 -1.28
C VAL A 54 -2.15 2.07 -0.54
N ALA A 55 -1.56 3.17 -0.96
CA ALA A 55 -0.41 3.73 -0.26
C ALA A 55 -0.54 5.25 -0.26
N LYS A 56 -0.24 5.87 0.87
CA LYS A 56 -0.24 7.32 1.00
C LYS A 56 1.18 7.80 1.15
N LEU A 57 1.60 8.64 0.24
CA LEU A 57 2.95 9.20 0.22
C LEU A 57 2.90 10.67 0.63
N LYS A 58 3.91 11.09 1.38
CA LYS A 58 4.01 12.49 1.78
C LYS A 58 5.45 12.95 1.65
N LYS A 59 5.63 14.24 1.60
CA LYS A 59 6.96 14.86 1.59
C LYS A 59 7.43 15.04 3.03
N LYS A 60 8.67 14.63 3.29
CA LYS A 60 9.28 14.80 4.60
C LYS A 60 9.42 16.27 4.99
#